data_35d512a13d60240a47f64aabe42cfba7
#
_entry.id   35d512a13d60240a47f64aabe42cfba7
#
_cell.length_a   1.000
_cell.length_b   1.000
_cell.length_c   1.000
_cell.angle_alpha   90.00
_cell.angle_beta   90.00
_cell.angle_gamma   90.00
#
_symmetry.space_group_name_H-M   'P 1'
#
loop_
_entity.id
_entity.type
_entity.pdbx_description
1 polymer ?
#
loop_
_entity_poly.entity_id
_entity_poly.type
_entity_poly.pdbx_seq_one_letter_code
_entity_poly.pdbx_strand_id
1 'polypeptide(L)'
;METKIVRKWAMPNKNTFSIKPVKDLICKYLKGKWIDPFANDSIFKDRLITNDINSAYNTNYNLDALKFLQQFDDDSVDGILFDPPYSIHQINEVYDGFGKIKQFSRYAHEIKRIIKPNGYCISFGWNTNGMPFEMKINGKKQKTGFYKEKKEILIVSHGGCHNDTLITVDQKYNSQLKNVILSEEIITEEELFNRYEEETL
;
A
#
# COMPACT_ATOMS: atom_id res chain seq x y z
N MET A 1 10.61 14.82 -3.40
CA MET A 1 9.97 15.21 -2.10
C MET A 1 10.41 14.27 -1.01
N GLU A 2 10.60 14.77 0.21
CA GLU A 2 11.12 14.01 1.33
C GLU A 2 10.01 13.12 1.95
N THR A 3 10.33 11.84 2.23
CA THR A 3 9.41 10.92 2.91
C THR A 3 9.35 11.27 4.39
N LYS A 4 8.17 11.54 4.92
CA LYS A 4 7.98 11.77 6.34
C LYS A 4 8.05 10.45 7.11
N ILE A 5 8.95 10.35 8.11
CA ILE A 5 9.06 9.18 8.99
C ILE A 5 8.60 9.59 10.39
N VAL A 6 7.64 8.84 10.94
CA VAL A 6 7.07 9.11 12.27
C VAL A 6 7.13 7.84 13.09
N ARG A 7 7.63 7.93 14.33
CA ARG A 7 7.60 6.85 15.30
C ARG A 7 6.69 7.22 16.46
N LYS A 8 5.78 6.33 16.83
CA LYS A 8 4.85 6.46 17.95
C LYS A 8 4.86 5.20 18.79
N TRP A 9 4.56 5.33 20.06
CA TRP A 9 4.33 4.20 20.94
C TRP A 9 2.82 4.04 21.18
N ALA A 10 2.35 2.80 21.12
CA ALA A 10 0.98 2.45 21.51
C ALA A 10 0.91 0.96 21.90
N MET A 11 -0.02 0.60 22.77
CA MET A 11 -0.30 -0.80 23.06
C MET A 11 -0.86 -1.50 21.82
N PRO A 12 -0.48 -2.77 21.56
CA PRO A 12 -1.06 -3.54 20.46
C PRO A 12 -2.55 -3.79 20.70
N ASN A 13 -3.28 -3.91 19.61
CA ASN A 13 -4.71 -4.24 19.63
C ASN A 13 -4.97 -5.21 18.48
N LYS A 14 -5.81 -6.24 18.72
CA LYS A 14 -6.22 -7.19 17.67
C LYS A 14 -6.90 -6.50 16.47
N ASN A 15 -7.52 -5.35 16.68
CA ASN A 15 -8.01 -4.48 15.62
C ASN A 15 -6.99 -3.36 15.38
N THR A 16 -6.06 -3.58 14.46
CA THR A 16 -4.93 -2.68 14.15
C THR A 16 -5.40 -1.25 13.89
N PHE A 17 -6.50 -1.08 13.19
CA PHE A 17 -7.01 0.26 12.83
C PHE A 17 -7.58 1.04 14.02
N SER A 18 -7.87 0.38 15.16
CA SER A 18 -8.31 1.04 16.38
C SER A 18 -7.16 1.66 17.19
N ILE A 19 -5.91 1.29 16.91
CA ILE A 19 -4.72 1.84 17.56
C ILE A 19 -4.61 3.32 17.20
N LYS A 20 -4.63 4.20 18.20
CA LYS A 20 -4.77 5.65 18.00
C LYS A 20 -3.84 6.24 16.92
N PRO A 21 -2.51 6.06 16.91
CA PRO A 21 -1.65 6.61 15.87
C PRO A 21 -1.97 6.04 14.47
N VAL A 22 -2.44 4.79 14.37
CA VAL A 22 -2.88 4.17 13.11
C VAL A 22 -4.16 4.82 12.61
N LYS A 23 -5.16 4.94 13.50
CA LYS A 23 -6.43 5.61 13.21
C LYS A 23 -6.21 7.05 12.74
N ASP A 24 -5.37 7.81 13.44
CA ASP A 24 -5.08 9.21 13.11
C ASP A 24 -4.43 9.31 11.71
N LEU A 25 -3.51 8.39 11.38
CA LEU A 25 -2.88 8.32 10.05
C LEU A 25 -3.92 8.03 8.96
N ILE A 26 -4.75 6.99 9.14
CA ILE A 26 -5.78 6.64 8.17
C ILE A 26 -6.73 7.82 7.95
N CYS A 27 -7.24 8.43 9.03
CA CYS A 27 -8.15 9.57 8.95
C CYS A 27 -7.57 10.79 8.20
N LYS A 28 -6.26 11.00 8.27
CA LYS A 28 -5.55 12.07 7.55
C LYS A 28 -5.70 11.95 6.03
N TYR A 29 -5.65 10.73 5.50
CA TYR A 29 -5.68 10.45 4.07
C TYR A 29 -7.06 10.05 3.55
N LEU A 30 -7.96 9.59 4.41
CA LEU A 30 -9.26 9.01 4.07
C LEU A 30 -10.23 10.07 3.51
N LYS A 31 -10.12 10.35 2.22
CA LYS A 31 -10.99 11.27 1.48
C LYS A 31 -11.43 10.61 0.17
N GLY A 32 -12.73 10.73 -0.17
CA GLY A 32 -13.29 10.13 -1.37
C GLY A 32 -13.63 8.64 -1.22
N LYS A 33 -13.56 7.90 -2.32
CA LYS A 33 -13.92 6.48 -2.40
C LYS A 33 -12.74 5.60 -2.02
N TRP A 34 -12.81 4.98 -0.85
CA TRP A 34 -11.78 4.05 -0.35
C TRP A 34 -12.32 2.64 -0.20
N ILE A 35 -11.44 1.66 -0.31
CA ILE A 35 -11.75 0.25 -0.17
C ILE A 35 -10.81 -0.44 0.81
N ASP A 36 -11.29 -1.55 1.39
CA ASP A 36 -10.52 -2.41 2.29
C ASP A 36 -10.80 -3.87 1.92
N PRO A 37 -9.85 -4.56 1.24
CA PRO A 37 -10.01 -5.95 0.81
C PRO A 37 -9.97 -6.99 1.92
N PHE A 38 -9.48 -6.61 3.13
CA PHE A 38 -9.24 -7.50 4.27
C PHE A 38 -9.80 -6.89 5.56
N ALA A 39 -11.03 -6.43 5.49
CA ALA A 39 -11.60 -5.50 6.48
C ALA A 39 -11.83 -6.10 7.87
N ASN A 40 -12.04 -7.42 7.97
CA ASN A 40 -12.38 -8.02 9.24
C ASN A 40 -13.49 -7.21 9.97
N ASP A 41 -13.32 -6.90 11.25
CA ASP A 41 -14.21 -6.01 12.01
C ASP A 41 -13.66 -4.56 12.03
N SER A 42 -13.46 -3.99 10.85
CA SER A 42 -12.88 -2.65 10.69
C SER A 42 -13.75 -1.57 11.33
N ILE A 43 -13.11 -0.67 12.10
CA ILE A 43 -13.77 0.53 12.65
C ILE A 43 -14.16 1.56 11.57
N PHE A 44 -13.74 1.37 10.34
CA PHE A 44 -13.99 2.27 9.21
C PHE A 44 -15.07 1.74 8.26
N LYS A 45 -15.78 0.65 8.59
CA LYS A 45 -16.76 0.01 7.70
C LYS A 45 -17.83 0.95 7.15
N ASP A 46 -18.21 1.99 7.89
CA ASP A 46 -19.20 2.97 7.42
C ASP A 46 -18.61 4.03 6.46
N ARG A 47 -17.29 4.04 6.27
CA ARG A 47 -16.54 5.01 5.46
C ARG A 47 -15.81 4.40 4.28
N LEU A 48 -15.77 3.09 4.20
CA LEU A 48 -15.06 2.31 3.18
C LEU A 48 -16.01 1.32 2.53
N ILE A 49 -15.69 0.91 1.31
CA ILE A 49 -16.26 -0.29 0.72
C ILE A 49 -15.40 -1.45 1.21
N THR A 50 -15.97 -2.29 2.05
CA THR A 50 -15.27 -3.35 2.77
C THR A 50 -15.51 -4.71 2.17
N ASN A 51 -14.49 -5.56 2.23
CA ASN A 51 -14.57 -6.97 1.88
C ASN A 51 -13.84 -7.81 2.92
N ASP A 52 -14.36 -8.99 3.19
CA ASP A 52 -13.65 -10.04 3.88
C ASP A 52 -14.11 -11.40 3.33
N ILE A 53 -13.21 -12.38 3.24
CA ILE A 53 -13.56 -13.72 2.79
C ILE A 53 -14.42 -14.46 3.81
N ASN A 54 -14.28 -14.12 5.10
CA ASN A 54 -15.07 -14.66 6.18
C ASN A 54 -16.41 -13.91 6.28
N SER A 55 -17.49 -14.59 5.93
CA SER A 55 -18.85 -14.04 5.98
C SER A 55 -19.38 -13.74 7.39
N ALA A 56 -18.65 -14.15 8.45
CA ALA A 56 -18.98 -13.78 9.82
C ALA A 56 -18.78 -12.29 10.09
N TYR A 57 -17.93 -11.62 9.30
CA TYR A 57 -17.76 -10.17 9.35
C TYR A 57 -18.83 -9.47 8.52
N ASN A 58 -19.44 -8.45 9.11
CA ASN A 58 -20.47 -7.65 8.42
C ASN A 58 -19.82 -6.64 7.48
N THR A 59 -19.35 -7.12 6.32
CA THR A 59 -18.71 -6.35 5.25
C THR A 59 -19.65 -6.18 4.06
N ASN A 60 -19.36 -5.23 3.16
CA ASN A 60 -20.17 -5.01 1.95
C ASN A 60 -20.08 -6.20 0.98
N TYR A 61 -18.93 -6.89 0.95
CA TYR A 61 -18.67 -8.05 0.10
C TYR A 61 -18.03 -9.17 0.91
N ASN A 62 -18.33 -10.43 0.55
CA ASN A 62 -17.67 -11.60 1.12
C ASN A 62 -17.05 -12.43 -0.01
N LEU A 63 -15.99 -11.88 -0.61
CA LEU A 63 -15.29 -12.45 -1.76
C LEU A 63 -13.83 -12.72 -1.42
N ASP A 64 -13.20 -13.61 -2.22
CA ASP A 64 -11.73 -13.61 -2.30
C ASP A 64 -11.24 -12.20 -2.64
N ALA A 65 -10.19 -11.73 -1.96
CA ALA A 65 -9.74 -10.35 -2.08
C ALA A 65 -9.34 -9.96 -3.52
N LEU A 66 -8.78 -10.90 -4.31
CA LEU A 66 -8.49 -10.62 -5.72
C LEU A 66 -9.77 -10.44 -6.54
N LYS A 67 -10.77 -11.30 -6.31
CA LYS A 67 -12.08 -11.17 -6.97
C LYS A 67 -12.78 -9.89 -6.59
N PHE A 68 -12.64 -9.46 -5.33
CA PHE A 68 -13.16 -8.17 -4.88
C PHE A 68 -12.48 -7.00 -5.59
N LEU A 69 -11.15 -6.98 -5.67
CA LEU A 69 -10.40 -5.93 -6.37
C LEU A 69 -10.79 -5.85 -7.86
N GLN A 70 -11.06 -7.00 -8.49
CA GLN A 70 -11.48 -7.09 -9.90
C GLN A 70 -12.88 -6.52 -10.18
N GLN A 71 -13.69 -6.21 -9.15
CA GLN A 71 -15.00 -5.56 -9.34
C GLN A 71 -14.90 -4.07 -9.65
N PHE A 72 -13.73 -3.47 -9.49
CA PHE A 72 -13.54 -2.02 -9.67
C PHE A 72 -12.94 -1.72 -11.04
N ASP A 73 -13.43 -0.64 -11.66
CA ASP A 73 -12.88 -0.12 -12.90
C ASP A 73 -11.49 0.48 -12.69
N ASP A 74 -10.74 0.68 -13.77
CA ASP A 74 -9.48 1.38 -13.78
C ASP A 74 -9.66 2.79 -13.21
N ASP A 75 -8.68 3.25 -12.42
CA ASP A 75 -8.65 4.60 -11.85
C ASP A 75 -9.96 5.03 -11.17
N SER A 76 -10.62 4.10 -10.45
CA SER A 76 -11.97 4.30 -9.88
C SER A 76 -12.01 4.57 -8.38
N VAL A 77 -10.92 4.29 -7.63
CA VAL A 77 -10.84 4.48 -6.18
C VAL A 77 -9.79 5.51 -5.79
N ASP A 78 -10.09 6.32 -4.76
CA ASP A 78 -9.19 7.34 -4.25
C ASP A 78 -8.13 6.76 -3.31
N GLY A 79 -8.40 5.58 -2.74
CA GLY A 79 -7.41 4.90 -1.93
C GLY A 79 -7.80 3.51 -1.46
N ILE A 80 -6.80 2.81 -0.92
CA ILE A 80 -6.92 1.43 -0.41
C ILE A 80 -6.23 1.34 0.96
N LEU A 81 -6.90 0.69 1.92
CA LEU A 81 -6.24 0.11 3.09
C LEU A 81 -5.83 -1.32 2.73
N PHE A 82 -4.54 -1.63 2.84
CA PHE A 82 -4.01 -2.91 2.43
C PHE A 82 -3.27 -3.59 3.58
N ASP A 83 -4.01 -4.40 4.34
CA ASP A 83 -3.51 -5.18 5.49
C ASP A 83 -3.77 -6.69 5.27
N PRO A 84 -3.11 -7.32 4.30
CA PRO A 84 -3.30 -8.73 4.02
C PRO A 84 -2.69 -9.61 5.11
N PRO A 85 -3.18 -10.85 5.29
CA PRO A 85 -2.53 -11.82 6.17
C PRO A 85 -1.13 -12.17 5.64
N TYR A 86 -0.10 -12.01 6.46
CA TYR A 86 1.31 -12.15 6.05
C TYR A 86 1.91 -13.53 6.33
N SER A 87 1.23 -14.38 7.09
CA SER A 87 1.71 -15.71 7.43
C SER A 87 0.63 -16.78 7.31
N ILE A 88 1.05 -18.05 7.11
CA ILE A 88 0.15 -19.20 7.13
C ILE A 88 -0.56 -19.29 8.47
N HIS A 89 0.10 -18.93 9.56
CA HIS A 89 -0.46 -18.92 10.91
C HIS A 89 -1.63 -17.92 11.01
N GLN A 90 -1.45 -16.68 10.53
CA GLN A 90 -2.54 -15.69 10.46
C GLN A 90 -3.70 -16.16 9.58
N ILE A 91 -3.41 -16.84 8.45
CA ILE A 91 -4.46 -17.39 7.58
C ILE A 91 -5.25 -18.46 8.31
N ASN A 92 -4.59 -19.33 9.08
CA ASN A 92 -5.27 -20.40 9.83
C ASN A 92 -6.04 -19.87 11.04
N GLU A 93 -5.51 -18.86 11.75
CA GLU A 93 -6.17 -18.32 12.95
C GLU A 93 -7.30 -17.34 12.65
N VAL A 94 -7.13 -16.49 11.61
CA VAL A 94 -8.06 -15.40 11.33
C VAL A 94 -9.02 -15.75 10.20
N TYR A 95 -8.59 -16.62 9.27
CA TYR A 95 -9.32 -16.93 8.05
C TYR A 95 -9.66 -18.42 7.88
N ASP A 96 -9.59 -19.24 8.96
CA ASP A 96 -9.93 -20.67 8.96
C ASP A 96 -9.30 -21.46 7.79
N GLY A 97 -8.07 -21.10 7.40
CA GLY A 97 -7.38 -21.71 6.27
C GLY A 97 -7.83 -21.23 4.87
N PHE A 98 -8.77 -20.29 4.79
CA PHE A 98 -9.17 -19.67 3.52
C PHE A 98 -8.12 -18.66 3.06
N GLY A 99 -7.42 -18.97 1.99
CA GLY A 99 -6.51 -18.02 1.33
C GLY A 99 -5.15 -18.62 0.96
N LYS A 100 -4.51 -17.99 -0.03
CA LYS A 100 -3.15 -18.36 -0.50
C LYS A 100 -2.27 -17.13 -0.52
N ILE A 101 -1.22 -17.12 0.28
CA ILE A 101 -0.19 -16.04 0.33
C ILE A 101 0.44 -15.76 -1.05
N LYS A 102 0.37 -16.70 -2.00
CA LYS A 102 1.01 -16.60 -3.33
C LYS A 102 0.41 -15.53 -4.26
N GLN A 103 -0.59 -14.77 -3.81
CA GLN A 103 -1.29 -13.81 -4.68
C GLN A 103 -0.86 -12.35 -4.49
N PHE A 104 0.15 -12.06 -3.64
CA PHE A 104 0.56 -10.67 -3.36
C PHE A 104 0.86 -9.86 -4.64
N SER A 105 1.50 -10.49 -5.63
CA SER A 105 1.78 -9.87 -6.92
C SER A 105 0.51 -9.52 -7.71
N ARG A 106 -0.51 -10.37 -7.63
CA ARG A 106 -1.80 -10.13 -8.30
C ARG A 106 -2.57 -9.01 -7.62
N TYR A 107 -2.55 -8.94 -6.28
CA TYR A 107 -3.13 -7.82 -5.55
C TYR A 107 -2.46 -6.51 -5.96
N ALA A 108 -1.12 -6.46 -6.00
CA ALA A 108 -0.39 -5.26 -6.39
C ALA A 108 -0.73 -4.79 -7.82
N HIS A 109 -0.96 -5.73 -8.75
CA HIS A 109 -1.38 -5.41 -10.11
C HIS A 109 -2.77 -4.75 -10.15
N GLU A 110 -3.75 -5.37 -9.47
CA GLU A 110 -5.11 -4.82 -9.41
C GLU A 110 -5.14 -3.49 -8.64
N ILE A 111 -4.45 -3.38 -7.51
CA ILE A 111 -4.36 -2.14 -6.71
C ILE A 111 -3.84 -0.98 -7.57
N LYS A 112 -2.78 -1.24 -8.36
CA LYS A 112 -2.28 -0.27 -9.32
C LYS A 112 -3.32 0.15 -10.34
N ARG A 113 -4.07 -0.81 -10.88
CA ARG A 113 -5.06 -0.57 -11.92
C ARG A 113 -6.18 0.34 -11.41
N ILE A 114 -6.74 0.02 -10.25
CA ILE A 114 -7.95 0.64 -9.72
C ILE A 114 -7.75 1.96 -8.98
N ILE A 115 -6.54 2.20 -8.39
CA ILE A 115 -6.24 3.47 -7.73
C ILE A 115 -6.11 4.58 -8.79
N LYS A 116 -6.84 5.69 -8.58
CA LYS A 116 -6.73 6.90 -9.40
C LYS A 116 -5.31 7.47 -9.39
N PRO A 117 -4.88 8.21 -10.44
CA PRO A 117 -3.73 9.11 -10.34
C PRO A 117 -3.85 10.01 -9.11
N ASN A 118 -2.77 10.15 -8.35
CA ASN A 118 -2.68 10.84 -7.06
C ASN A 118 -3.47 10.19 -5.89
N GLY A 119 -4.10 9.05 -6.10
CA GLY A 119 -4.70 8.23 -5.04
C GLY A 119 -3.66 7.53 -4.17
N TYR A 120 -4.09 6.97 -3.05
CA TYR A 120 -3.21 6.46 -2.00
C TYR A 120 -3.37 4.97 -1.78
N CYS A 121 -2.26 4.30 -1.44
CA CYS A 121 -2.25 2.98 -0.84
C CYS A 121 -1.63 3.07 0.56
N ILE A 122 -2.39 2.73 1.60
CA ILE A 122 -1.87 2.57 2.96
C ILE A 122 -1.65 1.08 3.19
N SER A 123 -0.37 0.68 3.23
CA SER A 123 0.04 -0.71 3.38
C SER A 123 0.56 -0.97 4.78
N PHE A 124 0.16 -2.08 5.36
CA PHE A 124 0.66 -2.61 6.62
C PHE A 124 1.64 -3.73 6.33
N GLY A 125 2.67 -3.92 7.13
CA GLY A 125 3.65 -4.97 6.87
C GLY A 125 4.84 -5.00 7.82
N TRP A 126 5.81 -5.85 7.48
CA TRP A 126 7.04 -6.05 8.27
C TRP A 126 8.23 -5.24 7.77
N ASN A 127 8.04 -4.49 6.71
CA ASN A 127 9.06 -3.61 6.15
C ASN A 127 8.44 -2.32 5.61
N THR A 128 9.30 -1.36 5.32
CA THR A 128 8.89 -0.03 4.85
C THR A 128 8.82 0.09 3.33
N ASN A 129 8.86 -1.01 2.58
CA ASN A 129 8.79 -0.97 1.13
C ASN A 129 7.42 -0.52 0.62
N GLY A 130 6.37 -0.82 1.40
CA GLY A 130 4.99 -0.56 1.00
C GLY A 130 4.59 -1.37 -0.23
N MET A 131 3.78 -0.79 -1.11
CA MET A 131 3.34 -1.48 -2.32
C MET A 131 4.54 -1.73 -3.24
N PRO A 132 4.74 -2.96 -3.76
CA PRO A 132 5.91 -3.29 -4.55
C PRO A 132 5.93 -2.56 -5.90
N PHE A 133 7.08 -2.00 -6.23
CA PHE A 133 7.36 -1.37 -7.53
C PHE A 133 7.80 -2.41 -8.59
N GLU A 134 8.54 -3.43 -8.15
CA GLU A 134 8.99 -4.54 -8.98
C GLU A 134 8.44 -5.86 -8.46
N MET A 135 8.11 -6.78 -9.37
CA MET A 135 7.67 -8.13 -9.04
C MET A 135 8.41 -9.16 -9.88
N LYS A 136 8.55 -10.37 -9.35
CA LYS A 136 8.97 -11.53 -10.14
C LYS A 136 7.75 -12.19 -10.74
N ILE A 137 7.63 -12.14 -12.07
CA ILE A 137 6.63 -12.90 -12.84
C ILE A 137 7.40 -13.94 -13.65
N ASN A 138 7.06 -15.21 -13.47
CA ASN A 138 7.76 -16.34 -14.13
C ASN A 138 9.29 -16.28 -13.96
N GLY A 139 9.76 -15.94 -12.75
CA GLY A 139 11.19 -15.87 -12.43
C GLY A 139 11.92 -14.62 -12.91
N LYS A 140 11.32 -13.79 -13.76
CA LYS A 140 11.90 -12.55 -14.26
C LYS A 140 11.39 -11.34 -13.48
N LYS A 141 12.29 -10.41 -13.14
CA LYS A 141 11.89 -9.12 -12.55
C LYS A 141 11.13 -8.30 -13.60
N GLN A 142 9.93 -7.87 -13.25
CA GLN A 142 9.13 -6.97 -14.08
C GLN A 142 8.74 -5.76 -13.24
N LYS A 143 8.80 -4.56 -13.82
CA LYS A 143 8.26 -3.35 -13.20
C LYS A 143 6.74 -3.46 -13.19
N THR A 144 6.13 -3.30 -12.02
CA THR A 144 4.66 -3.34 -11.88
C THR A 144 4.00 -2.16 -12.61
N GLY A 145 4.80 -1.13 -12.94
CA GLY A 145 4.33 0.15 -13.45
C GLY A 145 3.55 0.97 -12.42
N PHE A 146 3.53 0.56 -11.15
CA PHE A 146 3.04 1.39 -10.06
C PHE A 146 4.13 2.39 -9.68
N TYR A 147 4.15 3.49 -10.42
CA TYR A 147 4.98 4.61 -10.04
C TYR A 147 4.38 5.25 -8.79
N LYS A 148 5.16 5.27 -7.72
CA LYS A 148 4.71 5.74 -6.42
C LYS A 148 5.70 6.71 -5.81
N GLU A 149 5.16 7.64 -5.06
CA GLU A 149 5.90 8.43 -4.09
C GLU A 149 5.53 7.96 -2.69
N LYS A 150 6.53 7.66 -1.88
CA LYS A 150 6.32 7.34 -0.48
C LYS A 150 6.13 8.64 0.30
N LYS A 151 4.92 8.89 0.76
CA LYS A 151 4.54 10.11 1.48
C LYS A 151 4.89 10.05 2.96
N GLU A 152 4.56 8.94 3.60
CA GLU A 152 4.74 8.81 5.04
C GLU A 152 5.02 7.34 5.43
N ILE A 153 5.88 7.17 6.44
CA ILE A 153 6.10 5.91 7.13
C ILE A 153 5.73 6.15 8.59
N LEU A 154 4.78 5.38 9.12
CA LEU A 154 4.47 5.35 10.54
C LEU A 154 5.00 4.02 11.12
N ILE A 155 5.81 4.13 12.16
CA ILE A 155 6.29 3.02 12.97
C ILE A 155 5.57 3.10 14.30
N VAL A 156 4.71 2.13 14.60
CA VAL A 156 4.09 2.03 15.92
C VAL A 156 4.84 0.98 16.72
N SER A 157 5.61 1.46 17.68
CA SER A 157 6.34 0.59 18.59
C SER A 157 5.41 0.09 19.70
N HIS A 158 5.46 -1.21 19.94
CA HIS A 158 4.69 -1.88 20.98
C HIS A 158 5.63 -2.30 22.13
N GLY A 159 5.11 -2.30 23.34
CA GLY A 159 5.86 -2.76 24.50
C GLY A 159 5.94 -4.30 24.58
N GLY A 160 6.89 -4.79 25.37
CA GLY A 160 7.07 -6.23 25.61
C GLY A 160 7.65 -6.96 24.40
N CYS A 161 7.16 -8.19 24.15
CA CYS A 161 7.63 -9.07 23.09
C CYS A 161 6.86 -8.90 21.76
N HIS A 162 6.17 -7.78 21.56
CA HIS A 162 5.41 -7.53 20.35
C HIS A 162 6.26 -6.86 19.28
N ASN A 163 6.07 -7.28 18.02
CA ASN A 163 6.69 -6.63 16.86
C ASN A 163 6.09 -5.25 16.64
N ASP A 164 6.91 -4.31 16.16
CA ASP A 164 6.43 -3.00 15.71
C ASP A 164 5.46 -3.16 14.52
N THR A 165 4.43 -2.33 14.46
CA THR A 165 3.57 -2.22 13.28
C THR A 165 4.15 -1.17 12.34
N LEU A 166 4.49 -1.60 11.12
CA LEU A 166 5.02 -0.74 10.07
C LEU A 166 3.93 -0.40 9.06
N ILE A 167 3.71 0.89 8.85
CA ILE A 167 2.67 1.38 7.95
C ILE A 167 3.31 2.34 6.96
N THR A 168 3.07 2.12 5.67
CA THR A 168 3.55 2.99 4.60
C THR A 168 2.39 3.60 3.85
N VAL A 169 2.50 4.89 3.55
CA VAL A 169 1.57 5.61 2.69
C VAL A 169 2.26 5.90 1.37
N ASP A 170 1.85 5.18 0.34
CA ASP A 170 2.32 5.37 -1.03
C ASP A 170 1.24 6.11 -1.83
N GLN A 171 1.64 7.14 -2.61
CA GLN A 171 0.76 7.84 -3.55
C GLN A 171 1.08 7.40 -4.98
N LYS A 172 0.05 7.05 -5.76
CA LYS A 172 0.23 6.74 -7.18
C LYS A 172 0.54 8.01 -7.97
N TYR A 173 1.62 7.99 -8.74
CA TYR A 173 1.92 9.10 -9.65
C TYR A 173 0.95 9.18 -10.83
N ASN A 174 0.66 10.40 -11.26
CA ASN A 174 0.08 10.63 -12.58
C ASN A 174 1.15 10.35 -13.65
N SER A 175 0.86 9.41 -14.55
CA SER A 175 1.78 9.04 -15.64
C SER A 175 2.10 10.19 -16.60
N GLN A 176 1.24 11.20 -16.69
CA GLN A 176 1.47 12.38 -17.54
C GLN A 176 2.61 13.27 -16.97
N LEU A 177 2.74 13.38 -15.65
CA LEU A 177 3.85 14.11 -15.02
C LEU A 177 5.20 13.41 -15.20
N LYS A 178 5.21 12.11 -15.42
CA LYS A 178 6.45 11.35 -15.64
C LYS A 178 7.18 11.76 -16.92
N ASN A 179 6.45 12.03 -17.99
CA ASN A 179 7.05 12.43 -19.26
C ASN A 179 7.70 13.81 -19.17
N VAL A 180 7.20 14.69 -18.29
CA VAL A 180 7.81 16.00 -18.02
C VAL A 180 9.09 15.81 -17.19
N ILE A 181 9.05 15.01 -16.13
CA ILE A 181 10.24 14.78 -15.27
C ILE A 181 11.34 14.04 -16.04
N LEU A 182 11.01 13.06 -16.86
CA LEU A 182 11.99 12.33 -17.69
C LEU A 182 12.54 13.19 -18.84
N SER A 183 11.79 14.18 -19.33
CA SER A 183 12.30 15.14 -20.32
C SER A 183 13.19 16.22 -19.70
N GLU A 184 13.07 16.46 -18.40
CA GLU A 184 13.96 17.36 -17.64
C GLU A 184 15.20 16.66 -17.06
N GLU A 185 15.18 15.31 -16.91
CA GLU A 185 16.30 14.52 -16.38
C GLU A 185 17.13 13.77 -17.44
N ILE A 186 16.83 13.90 -18.72
CA ILE A 186 17.75 13.45 -19.76
C ILE A 186 18.85 14.51 -19.95
N ILE A 187 19.68 14.66 -18.93
CA ILE A 187 21.05 15.08 -19.13
C ILE A 187 21.73 13.88 -19.78
N THR A 188 22.12 14.01 -21.04
CA THR A 188 22.84 12.96 -21.75
C THR A 188 24.15 12.68 -21.00
N GLU A 189 24.69 11.45 -21.10
CA GLU A 189 26.01 11.13 -20.52
C GLU A 189 27.10 12.13 -20.99
N GLU A 190 26.94 12.70 -22.16
CA GLU A 190 27.79 13.74 -22.75
C GLU A 190 27.68 15.07 -22.03
N GLU A 191 26.49 15.49 -21.59
CA GLU A 191 26.28 16.70 -20.79
C GLU A 191 26.77 16.55 -19.35
N LEU A 192 26.69 15.34 -18.79
CA LEU A 192 27.30 15.04 -17.49
C LEU A 192 28.83 15.09 -17.56
N PHE A 193 29.42 14.55 -18.63
CA PHE A 193 30.87 14.57 -18.84
C PHE A 193 31.40 16.01 -19.00
N ASN A 194 30.72 16.84 -19.77
CA ASN A 194 31.10 18.23 -19.99
C ASN A 194 30.99 19.09 -18.72
N ARG A 195 30.04 18.83 -17.82
CA ARG A 195 29.95 19.48 -16.50
C ARG A 195 31.12 19.11 -15.58
N TYR A 196 31.60 17.88 -15.64
CA TYR A 196 32.77 17.45 -14.85
C TYR A 196 34.08 18.08 -15.34
N GLU A 197 34.21 18.37 -16.63
CA GLU A 197 35.40 19.06 -17.17
C GLU A 197 35.41 20.57 -16.87
N GLU A 198 34.24 21.22 -16.77
CA GLU A 198 34.14 22.65 -16.41
C GLU A 198 34.39 22.92 -14.91
N GLU A 199 34.17 21.96 -14.03
CA GLU A 199 34.43 22.10 -12.57
C GLU A 199 35.87 21.77 -12.18
N THR A 200 36.70 21.28 -13.13
CA THR A 200 38.09 20.86 -12.86
C THR A 200 39.14 21.78 -13.53
N LEU A 201 38.73 22.89 -14.13
CA LEU A 201 39.58 23.97 -14.63
C LEU A 201 39.47 25.23 -13.77
#